data_67ce047b47d5478a695d39304a835af4
#
_entry.id   67ce047b47d5478a695d39304a835af4
#
_cell.length_a   1.000
_cell.length_b   1.000
_cell.length_c   1.000
_cell.angle_alpha   90.00
_cell.angle_beta   90.00
_cell.angle_gamma   90.00
#
_symmetry.space_group_name_H-M   'P 1'
#
loop_
_entity.id
_entity.type
_entity.pdbx_description
1 polymer ?
#
loop_
_entity_poly.entity_id
_entity_poly.type
_entity_poly.pdbx_seq_one_letter_code
_entity_poly.pdbx_strand_id
1 'polypeptide(L)'
;RPAAINAAILPKMMATANATESSVRAAGVTVPLMIMRGDGGVMEINEMRKRPILTALSGPAASVMGSLMYLRASNAIYFEVGGTTTNIGVIKNGRPGVDYAQIGGHDTYINSLDVRILGCAGGSMVRINDHGVEDVGPRSAHIAGCEYACFTPEEEIDAGPLTIEMLSPKPGDPSDYVAIRLANGKRICFTNTHAANVLGLIEPQYFAHGNASAARKCMQPVADKLGITVEELATQILDKDFEKVNACINALAEKYQLDHDAMKLVGCGGGAASLVPYCAKKMGLQYSIPENAEVISSIGVALSMVRDVVERVIPNPTQDDIRELKKEATDAAIGSGASPDTVEVHIEIDSQTGKVTAIATGSTEVKTTDLLKECDEAEAEQLAKEDFGSKVSNIHLVEKTDKFYVYAGEMGDRHPVRIVDKKGFIKVQCSDAAATKVKVADYTQAVEEMWKNLAVFKTDTVLRPDYFVCVGPRVCDYSAVDLEHIKLLMDLDIGDREPDEEIIVVASVNDVH
;
A
#
# COMPACT_ATOMS: atom_id res chain seq x y z
N ARG A 1 6.82 27.08 3.47
CA ARG A 1 7.74 25.96 3.75
C ARG A 1 8.08 25.15 2.50
N PRO A 2 7.14 24.64 1.66
CA PRO A 2 7.46 23.85 0.47
C PRO A 2 8.45 24.56 -0.47
N ALA A 3 8.24 25.83 -0.77
CA ALA A 3 9.12 26.60 -1.65
C ALA A 3 10.57 26.69 -1.15
N ALA A 4 10.76 26.86 0.18
CA ALA A 4 12.09 26.92 0.78
C ALA A 4 12.80 25.54 0.70
N ILE A 5 12.08 24.45 0.98
CA ILE A 5 12.62 23.08 0.86
C ILE A 5 12.95 22.80 -0.63
N ASN A 6 12.04 23.14 -1.55
CA ASN A 6 12.26 22.99 -2.98
C ASN A 6 13.53 23.71 -3.44
N ALA A 7 13.71 24.95 -3.03
CA ALA A 7 14.89 25.73 -3.34
C ALA A 7 16.18 25.11 -2.78
N ALA A 8 16.12 24.58 -1.55
CA ALA A 8 17.28 23.97 -0.89
C ALA A 8 17.76 22.68 -1.59
N ILE A 9 16.83 21.85 -2.09
CA ILE A 9 17.18 20.58 -2.76
C ILE A 9 17.44 20.74 -4.26
N LEU A 10 17.01 21.86 -4.87
CA LEU A 10 17.05 22.09 -6.32
C LEU A 10 18.43 21.85 -6.95
N PRO A 11 19.55 22.39 -6.43
CA PRO A 11 20.86 22.20 -7.06
C PRO A 11 21.29 20.73 -7.14
N LYS A 12 21.07 19.97 -6.07
CA LYS A 12 21.40 18.55 -6.00
C LYS A 12 20.50 17.72 -6.92
N MET A 13 19.22 18.02 -6.92
CA MET A 13 18.24 17.31 -7.76
C MET A 13 18.44 17.59 -9.24
N MET A 14 18.82 18.81 -9.61
CA MET A 14 19.20 19.16 -10.98
C MET A 14 20.43 18.37 -11.46
N ALA A 15 21.46 18.26 -10.62
CA ALA A 15 22.63 17.45 -10.95
C ALA A 15 22.27 15.96 -11.14
N THR A 16 21.44 15.41 -10.24
CA THR A 16 20.94 14.03 -10.34
C THR A 16 20.13 13.83 -11.63
N ALA A 17 19.17 14.72 -11.92
CA ALA A 17 18.35 14.65 -13.13
C ALA A 17 19.20 14.64 -14.41
N ASN A 18 20.17 15.55 -14.50
CA ASN A 18 21.05 15.65 -15.66
C ASN A 18 21.92 14.40 -15.83
N ALA A 19 22.48 13.86 -14.74
CA ALA A 19 23.28 12.64 -14.78
C ALA A 19 22.44 11.42 -15.18
N THR A 20 21.25 11.28 -14.62
CA THR A 20 20.31 10.20 -14.94
C THR A 20 19.88 10.26 -16.40
N GLU A 21 19.45 11.44 -16.87
CA GLU A 21 19.04 11.62 -18.26
C GLU A 21 20.19 11.34 -19.23
N SER A 22 21.39 11.84 -18.96
CA SER A 22 22.57 11.57 -19.78
C SER A 22 22.87 10.07 -19.88
N SER A 23 22.79 9.35 -18.76
CA SER A 23 23.01 7.89 -18.72
C SER A 23 21.95 7.12 -19.50
N VAL A 24 20.68 7.50 -19.37
CA VAL A 24 19.56 6.87 -20.08
C VAL A 24 19.64 7.13 -21.58
N ARG A 25 19.99 8.36 -22.00
CA ARG A 25 20.20 8.71 -23.41
C ARG A 25 21.42 7.98 -24.00
N ALA A 26 22.49 7.84 -23.22
CA ALA A 26 23.67 7.07 -23.65
C ALA A 26 23.36 5.58 -23.84
N ALA A 27 22.39 5.04 -23.10
CA ALA A 27 21.88 3.69 -23.29
C ALA A 27 20.93 3.54 -24.51
N GLY A 28 20.70 4.60 -25.28
CA GLY A 28 19.89 4.58 -26.51
C GLY A 28 18.39 4.77 -26.30
N VAL A 29 17.93 5.08 -25.08
CA VAL A 29 16.53 5.35 -24.79
C VAL A 29 16.16 6.76 -25.25
N THR A 30 15.16 6.88 -26.11
CA THR A 30 14.74 8.17 -26.73
C THR A 30 13.39 8.68 -26.24
N VAL A 31 12.57 7.81 -25.63
CA VAL A 31 11.25 8.19 -25.10
C VAL A 31 11.35 9.17 -23.93
N PRO A 32 10.27 9.93 -23.60
CA PRO A 32 10.25 10.81 -22.45
C PRO A 32 10.64 10.07 -21.16
N LEU A 33 11.46 10.71 -20.33
CA LEU A 33 11.87 10.16 -19.05
C LEU A 33 10.88 10.60 -17.97
N MET A 34 10.13 9.65 -17.44
CA MET A 34 9.15 9.88 -16.39
C MET A 34 9.77 9.63 -15.01
N ILE A 35 9.43 10.48 -14.06
CA ILE A 35 9.95 10.46 -12.69
C ILE A 35 8.79 10.24 -11.72
N MET A 36 8.96 9.26 -10.83
CA MET A 36 7.98 8.95 -9.80
C MET A 36 7.83 10.09 -8.78
N ARG A 37 6.60 10.39 -8.39
CA ARG A 37 6.24 11.37 -7.36
C ARG A 37 5.91 10.66 -6.03
N GLY A 38 5.95 11.41 -4.95
CA GLY A 38 5.60 10.91 -3.62
C GLY A 38 4.11 10.58 -3.45
N ASP A 39 3.25 11.12 -4.29
CA ASP A 39 1.79 10.87 -4.29
C ASP A 39 1.36 9.65 -5.14
N GLY A 40 2.32 8.87 -5.64
CA GLY A 40 2.05 7.68 -6.44
C GLY A 40 1.90 7.93 -7.95
N GLY A 41 1.91 9.19 -8.39
CA GLY A 41 1.92 9.55 -9.81
C GLY A 41 3.32 9.61 -10.41
N VAL A 42 3.39 9.82 -11.71
CA VAL A 42 4.62 10.16 -12.43
C VAL A 42 4.50 11.51 -13.10
N MET A 43 5.64 12.14 -13.38
CA MET A 43 5.75 13.40 -14.10
C MET A 43 6.95 13.35 -15.05
N GLU A 44 6.94 14.13 -16.10
CA GLU A 44 8.08 14.26 -17.00
C GLU A 44 9.27 14.91 -16.26
N ILE A 45 10.51 14.51 -16.61
CA ILE A 45 11.73 14.97 -15.93
C ILE A 45 11.88 16.51 -15.90
N ASN A 46 11.34 17.23 -16.90
CA ASN A 46 11.38 18.68 -16.93
C ASN A 46 10.47 19.31 -15.85
N GLU A 47 9.37 18.67 -15.48
CA GLU A 47 8.54 19.09 -14.35
C GLU A 47 9.25 18.84 -13.02
N MET A 48 9.96 17.71 -12.90
CA MET A 48 10.79 17.43 -11.71
C MET A 48 11.88 18.49 -11.54
N ARG A 49 12.49 18.98 -12.61
CA ARG A 49 13.49 20.07 -12.55
C ARG A 49 12.94 21.36 -11.99
N LYS A 50 11.66 21.65 -12.17
CA LYS A 50 10.98 22.83 -11.61
C LYS A 50 10.56 22.61 -10.16
N ARG A 51 10.05 21.42 -9.86
CA ARG A 51 9.44 21.07 -8.58
C ARG A 51 9.98 19.75 -7.99
N PRO A 52 11.32 19.66 -7.73
CA PRO A 52 11.91 18.41 -7.26
C PRO A 52 11.36 17.91 -5.92
N ILE A 53 10.75 18.77 -5.11
CA ILE A 53 10.13 18.37 -3.84
C ILE A 53 9.00 17.36 -4.03
N LEU A 54 8.37 17.29 -5.19
CA LEU A 54 7.32 16.30 -5.48
C LEU A 54 7.86 14.86 -5.53
N THR A 55 9.18 14.67 -5.60
CA THR A 55 9.80 13.33 -5.51
C THR A 55 10.05 12.87 -4.07
N ALA A 56 9.72 13.68 -3.07
CA ALA A 56 9.82 13.26 -1.68
C ALA A 56 8.95 12.01 -1.45
N LEU A 57 9.51 10.98 -0.80
CA LEU A 57 8.87 9.69 -0.56
C LEU A 57 8.50 8.87 -1.83
N SER A 58 9.09 9.18 -2.99
CA SER A 58 8.78 8.48 -4.25
C SER A 58 9.17 6.98 -4.23
N GLY A 59 10.21 6.60 -3.50
CA GLY A 59 10.59 5.18 -3.34
C GLY A 59 9.47 4.34 -2.71
N PRO A 60 9.05 4.66 -1.47
CA PRO A 60 7.89 4.03 -0.85
C PRO A 60 6.62 4.11 -1.71
N ALA A 61 6.36 5.24 -2.38
CA ALA A 61 5.20 5.40 -3.25
C ALA A 61 5.22 4.41 -4.43
N ALA A 62 6.38 4.17 -5.03
CA ALA A 62 6.53 3.19 -6.11
C ALA A 62 6.13 1.78 -5.66
N SER A 63 6.51 1.39 -4.46
CA SER A 63 6.17 0.08 -3.91
C SER A 63 4.69 -0.07 -3.59
N VAL A 64 4.05 0.99 -3.06
CA VAL A 64 2.59 1.02 -2.86
C VAL A 64 1.86 0.88 -4.20
N MET A 65 2.28 1.64 -5.20
CA MET A 65 1.67 1.57 -6.54
C MET A 65 1.87 0.21 -7.20
N GLY A 66 3.06 -0.39 -7.03
CA GLY A 66 3.32 -1.76 -7.49
C GLY A 66 2.39 -2.77 -6.82
N SER A 67 2.20 -2.67 -5.52
CA SER A 67 1.29 -3.54 -4.77
C SER A 67 -0.16 -3.34 -5.22
N LEU A 68 -0.61 -2.10 -5.35
CA LEU A 68 -1.95 -1.77 -5.82
C LEU A 68 -2.22 -2.33 -7.22
N MET A 69 -1.33 -2.07 -8.16
CA MET A 69 -1.51 -2.41 -9.57
C MET A 69 -1.28 -3.90 -9.86
N TYR A 70 -0.32 -4.53 -9.16
CA TYR A 70 0.07 -5.92 -9.41
C TYR A 70 -0.77 -6.92 -8.61
N LEU A 71 -1.10 -6.61 -7.35
CA LEU A 71 -1.82 -7.51 -6.44
C LEU A 71 -3.33 -7.35 -6.47
N ARG A 72 -3.83 -6.29 -7.10
CA ARG A 72 -5.27 -6.03 -7.21
C ARG A 72 -5.96 -5.94 -5.84
N ALA A 73 -5.22 -5.54 -4.78
CA ALA A 73 -5.77 -5.41 -3.44
C ALA A 73 -6.67 -4.17 -3.34
N SER A 74 -7.84 -4.30 -2.69
CA SER A 74 -8.76 -3.19 -2.47
C SER A 74 -8.63 -2.60 -1.07
N ASN A 75 -8.65 -3.42 0.00
CA ASN A 75 -8.40 -2.98 1.37
C ASN A 75 -7.24 -3.76 1.96
N ALA A 76 -6.13 -3.10 2.21
CA ALA A 76 -4.91 -3.74 2.68
C ALA A 76 -4.01 -2.79 3.47
N ILE A 77 -3.27 -3.35 4.41
CA ILE A 77 -2.04 -2.75 4.92
C ILE A 77 -0.89 -3.34 4.11
N TYR A 78 -0.16 -2.47 3.49
CA TYR A 78 0.96 -2.77 2.64
C TYR A 78 2.28 -2.64 3.41
N PHE A 79 3.20 -3.58 3.18
CA PHE A 79 4.54 -3.60 3.73
C PHE A 79 5.57 -3.68 2.62
N GLU A 80 6.55 -2.80 2.62
CA GLU A 80 7.78 -3.00 1.87
C GLU A 80 8.91 -3.28 2.87
N VAL A 81 9.24 -4.53 3.05
CA VAL A 81 10.28 -4.96 3.97
C VAL A 81 11.60 -5.09 3.22
N GLY A 82 12.48 -4.12 3.46
CA GLY A 82 13.84 -4.16 2.94
C GLY A 82 14.83 -4.84 3.90
N GLY A 83 16.12 -4.52 3.75
CA GLY A 83 17.16 -4.96 4.68
C GLY A 83 17.30 -4.06 5.91
N THR A 84 16.91 -2.78 5.82
CA THR A 84 17.15 -1.78 6.87
C THR A 84 15.87 -1.15 7.40
N THR A 85 14.88 -0.93 6.53
CA THR A 85 13.61 -0.27 6.87
C THR A 85 12.44 -1.05 6.35
N THR A 86 11.32 -0.93 7.05
CA THR A 86 10.01 -1.35 6.60
C THR A 86 9.15 -0.11 6.37
N ASN A 87 8.63 0.03 5.17
CA ASN A 87 7.65 1.04 4.82
C ASN A 87 6.25 0.41 4.94
N ILE A 88 5.35 1.05 5.69
CA ILE A 88 3.98 0.58 5.90
C ILE A 88 3.03 1.63 5.39
N GLY A 89 2.14 1.26 4.49
CA GLY A 89 1.11 2.12 3.93
C GLY A 89 -0.25 1.43 3.91
N VAL A 90 -1.26 2.16 3.43
CA VAL A 90 -2.64 1.70 3.41
C VAL A 90 -3.22 1.79 1.99
N ILE A 91 -4.03 0.81 1.64
CA ILE A 91 -4.89 0.82 0.46
C ILE A 91 -6.32 0.69 0.97
N LYS A 92 -7.20 1.61 0.59
CA LYS A 92 -8.64 1.58 0.89
C LYS A 92 -9.44 1.75 -0.38
N ASN A 93 -10.38 0.83 -0.64
CA ASN A 93 -11.24 0.85 -1.84
C ASN A 93 -10.43 0.96 -3.15
N GLY A 94 -9.31 0.23 -3.22
CA GLY A 94 -8.44 0.26 -4.39
C GLY A 94 -7.63 1.55 -4.58
N ARG A 95 -7.54 2.40 -3.55
CA ARG A 95 -6.78 3.65 -3.58
C ARG A 95 -5.76 3.69 -2.45
N PRO A 96 -4.56 4.20 -2.69
CA PRO A 96 -3.59 4.38 -1.63
C PRO A 96 -4.01 5.54 -0.73
N GLY A 97 -3.78 5.39 0.58
CA GLY A 97 -3.95 6.49 1.53
C GLY A 97 -2.99 7.64 1.21
N VAL A 98 -3.50 8.86 1.29
CA VAL A 98 -2.75 10.09 1.00
C VAL A 98 -2.77 11.00 2.22
N ASP A 99 -1.65 11.64 2.49
CA ASP A 99 -1.49 12.65 3.54
C ASP A 99 -0.45 13.69 3.10
N TYR A 100 -0.26 14.71 3.90
CA TYR A 100 0.83 15.67 3.67
C TYR A 100 2.18 15.07 4.09
N ALA A 101 3.16 15.16 3.19
CA ALA A 101 4.53 14.72 3.48
C ALA A 101 5.10 15.51 4.68
N GLN A 102 5.67 14.77 5.64
CA GLN A 102 6.43 15.35 6.73
C GLN A 102 7.94 15.26 6.45
N ILE A 103 8.64 16.37 6.57
CA ILE A 103 10.10 16.45 6.39
C ILE A 103 10.72 17.07 7.63
N GLY A 104 11.57 16.32 8.32
CA GLY A 104 12.21 16.79 9.57
C GLY A 104 11.20 17.09 10.67
N GLY A 105 10.08 16.36 10.75
CA GLY A 105 9.00 16.57 11.73
C GLY A 105 8.09 17.75 11.44
N HIS A 106 8.15 18.31 10.22
CA HIS A 106 7.33 19.44 9.81
C HIS A 106 6.44 19.09 8.63
N ASP A 107 5.16 19.45 8.71
CA ASP A 107 4.23 19.33 7.58
C ASP A 107 4.64 20.25 6.43
N THR A 108 4.64 19.68 5.22
CA THR A 108 5.03 20.38 4.01
C THR A 108 3.87 20.87 3.17
N TYR A 109 2.64 20.45 3.44
CA TYR A 109 1.45 20.67 2.60
C TYR A 109 1.63 20.17 1.16
N ILE A 110 2.44 19.14 0.99
CA ILE A 110 2.64 18.45 -0.30
C ILE A 110 2.03 17.07 -0.16
N ASN A 111 1.07 16.76 -1.01
CA ASN A 111 0.45 15.44 -1.04
C ASN A 111 1.49 14.36 -1.32
N SER A 112 1.51 13.35 -0.48
CA SER A 112 2.28 12.13 -0.65
C SER A 112 1.43 10.94 -0.22
N LEU A 113 1.83 9.74 -0.59
CA LEU A 113 1.23 8.56 0.02
C LEU A 113 1.53 8.54 1.52
N ASP A 114 0.53 8.16 2.33
CA ASP A 114 0.69 8.02 3.77
C ASP A 114 1.46 6.74 4.09
N VAL A 115 2.77 6.87 4.10
CA VAL A 115 3.69 5.77 4.37
C VAL A 115 4.44 6.05 5.65
N ARG A 116 4.40 5.09 6.58
CA ARG A 116 5.16 5.09 7.82
C ARG A 116 6.45 4.31 7.62
N ILE A 117 7.58 4.88 8.03
CA ILE A 117 8.89 4.26 7.87
C ILE A 117 9.38 3.80 9.24
N LEU A 118 9.53 2.49 9.41
CA LEU A 118 10.05 1.88 10.62
C LEU A 118 11.51 1.43 10.42
N GLY A 119 12.34 1.67 11.43
CA GLY A 119 13.73 1.20 11.47
C GLY A 119 13.86 -0.28 11.85
N CYS A 120 12.90 -1.10 11.43
CA CYS A 120 12.92 -2.55 11.62
C CYS A 120 12.60 -3.25 10.29
N ALA A 121 13.34 -4.29 9.93
CA ALA A 121 13.25 -4.95 8.63
C ALA A 121 13.93 -6.33 8.65
N GLY A 122 13.98 -7.01 7.52
CA GLY A 122 14.60 -8.34 7.41
C GLY A 122 16.04 -8.41 7.91
N GLY A 123 16.81 -7.34 7.74
CA GLY A 123 18.21 -7.26 8.15
C GLY A 123 18.48 -6.55 9.47
N SER A 124 17.44 -6.21 10.24
CA SER A 124 17.63 -5.51 11.52
C SER A 124 18.37 -6.33 12.54
N MET A 125 19.40 -5.72 13.13
CA MET A 125 20.23 -6.35 14.15
C MET A 125 19.51 -6.40 15.49
N VAL A 126 19.80 -7.44 16.24
CA VAL A 126 19.22 -7.72 17.56
C VAL A 126 20.07 -7.08 18.66
N ARG A 127 19.40 -6.45 19.62
CA ARG A 127 19.97 -5.98 20.89
C ARG A 127 19.54 -6.93 22.00
N ILE A 128 20.46 -7.28 22.88
CA ILE A 128 20.19 -8.19 23.98
C ILE A 128 20.65 -7.60 25.32
N ASN A 129 19.96 -7.99 26.37
CA ASN A 129 20.39 -7.78 27.74
C ASN A 129 20.47 -9.13 28.49
N ASP A 130 20.59 -9.12 29.82
CA ASP A 130 20.67 -10.34 30.63
C ASP A 130 19.33 -11.09 30.74
N HIS A 131 18.22 -10.50 30.26
CA HIS A 131 16.86 -11.05 30.36
C HIS A 131 16.31 -11.54 29.01
N GLY A 132 17.00 -11.27 27.88
CA GLY A 132 16.57 -11.67 26.55
C GLY A 132 16.80 -10.62 25.49
N VAL A 133 15.92 -10.60 24.50
CA VAL A 133 15.93 -9.60 23.42
C VAL A 133 15.40 -8.26 23.96
N GLU A 134 16.26 -7.25 24.00
CA GLU A 134 15.90 -5.89 24.41
C GLU A 134 15.15 -5.18 23.30
N ASP A 135 15.70 -5.21 22.07
CA ASP A 135 15.14 -4.53 20.91
C ASP A 135 15.66 -5.13 19.60
N VAL A 136 15.03 -4.75 18.47
CA VAL A 136 15.44 -5.10 17.10
C VAL A 136 15.53 -3.84 16.25
N GLY A 137 16.68 -3.63 15.58
CA GLY A 137 16.97 -2.40 14.86
C GLY A 137 17.35 -1.22 15.79
N PRO A 138 17.37 0.05 15.29
CA PRO A 138 17.20 0.43 13.89
C PRO A 138 18.44 0.14 13.01
N ARG A 139 19.52 -0.41 13.57
CA ARG A 139 20.69 -0.76 12.77
C ARG A 139 20.51 -2.11 12.08
N SER A 140 21.01 -2.20 10.84
CA SER A 140 20.98 -3.44 10.06
C SER A 140 22.38 -4.06 9.97
N ALA A 141 22.45 -5.37 9.72
CA ALA A 141 23.67 -6.12 9.53
C ALA A 141 24.59 -5.47 8.48
N HIS A 142 24.03 -4.98 7.37
CA HIS A 142 24.77 -4.29 6.32
C HIS A 142 25.48 -3.03 6.84
N ILE A 143 24.80 -2.19 7.63
CA ILE A 143 25.39 -0.96 8.22
C ILE A 143 26.54 -1.30 9.19
N ALA A 144 26.42 -2.42 9.89
CA ALA A 144 27.43 -2.90 10.83
C ALA A 144 28.60 -3.65 10.16
N GLY A 145 28.51 -3.92 8.86
CA GLY A 145 29.50 -4.74 8.13
C GLY A 145 29.48 -6.20 8.58
N CYS A 146 28.30 -6.72 8.92
CA CYS A 146 28.08 -8.12 9.30
C CYS A 146 27.44 -8.90 8.15
N GLU A 147 27.79 -10.17 8.05
CA GLU A 147 27.15 -11.13 7.14
C GLU A 147 25.91 -11.76 7.81
N TYR A 148 25.07 -12.40 7.00
CA TYR A 148 23.86 -13.11 7.44
C TYR A 148 24.19 -14.58 7.65
N ALA A 149 23.92 -15.15 8.82
CA ALA A 149 24.16 -16.55 9.11
C ALA A 149 23.44 -17.50 8.12
N CYS A 150 22.17 -17.22 7.82
CA CYS A 150 21.39 -18.07 6.93
C CYS A 150 21.85 -18.06 5.45
N PHE A 151 22.77 -17.16 5.09
CA PHE A 151 23.40 -17.08 3.76
C PHE A 151 24.92 -17.34 3.79
N THR A 152 25.45 -17.70 4.95
CA THR A 152 26.86 -18.10 5.12
C THR A 152 26.96 -19.62 4.98
N PRO A 153 27.96 -20.15 4.23
CA PRO A 153 28.19 -21.60 4.15
C PRO A 153 28.39 -22.23 5.53
N GLU A 154 27.73 -23.36 5.79
CA GLU A 154 27.85 -24.05 7.09
C GLU A 154 29.28 -24.45 7.42
N GLU A 155 30.06 -24.79 6.42
CA GLU A 155 31.49 -25.17 6.59
C GLU A 155 32.30 -24.03 7.21
N GLU A 156 31.96 -22.78 6.92
CA GLU A 156 32.63 -21.62 7.56
C GLU A 156 32.21 -21.47 9.03
N ILE A 157 30.95 -21.78 9.33
CA ILE A 157 30.38 -21.71 10.68
C ILE A 157 30.97 -22.84 11.54
N ASP A 158 31.12 -24.03 10.97
CA ASP A 158 31.64 -25.23 11.65
C ASP A 158 33.16 -25.25 11.73
N ALA A 159 33.85 -24.32 11.08
CA ALA A 159 35.34 -24.29 11.03
C ALA A 159 36.02 -24.00 12.38
N GLY A 160 35.29 -23.61 13.41
CA GLY A 160 35.86 -23.36 14.72
C GLY A 160 34.87 -22.74 15.72
N PRO A 161 35.35 -22.24 16.84
CA PRO A 161 34.49 -21.71 17.89
C PRO A 161 33.73 -20.47 17.46
N LEU A 162 32.49 -20.38 17.88
CA LEU A 162 31.63 -19.22 17.72
C LEU A 162 31.73 -18.33 18.96
N THR A 163 32.15 -17.08 18.80
CA THR A 163 32.33 -16.16 19.92
C THR A 163 31.27 -15.04 19.87
N ILE A 164 30.54 -14.86 20.97
CA ILE A 164 29.61 -13.74 21.12
C ILE A 164 30.39 -12.43 21.16
N GLU A 165 30.05 -11.49 20.33
CA GLU A 165 30.59 -10.13 20.31
C GLU A 165 29.46 -9.12 20.52
N MET A 166 29.63 -8.23 21.49
CA MET A 166 28.75 -7.08 21.69
C MET A 166 29.37 -5.86 21.04
N LEU A 167 28.59 -5.09 20.26
CA LEU A 167 29.14 -3.99 19.48
C LEU A 167 28.22 -2.78 19.39
N SER A 168 28.80 -1.64 19.08
CA SER A 168 28.10 -0.42 18.65
C SER A 168 28.29 -0.26 17.14
N PRO A 169 27.27 -0.45 16.30
CA PRO A 169 27.40 -0.39 14.83
C PRO A 169 27.91 0.96 14.29
N LYS A 170 27.59 2.04 14.98
CA LYS A 170 28.04 3.41 14.68
C LYS A 170 28.45 4.13 15.96
N PRO A 171 29.33 5.15 15.89
CA PRO A 171 29.63 5.99 17.04
C PRO A 171 28.35 6.61 17.64
N GLY A 172 28.15 6.40 18.94
CA GLY A 172 26.97 6.87 19.68
C GLY A 172 25.81 5.90 19.73
N ASP A 173 25.87 4.76 19.03
CA ASP A 173 24.89 3.69 19.17
C ASP A 173 25.06 2.94 20.51
N PRO A 174 24.01 2.31 21.05
CA PRO A 174 24.13 1.37 22.16
C PRO A 174 25.16 0.26 21.87
N SER A 175 25.82 -0.24 22.91
CA SER A 175 26.84 -1.29 22.80
C SER A 175 26.30 -2.71 23.01
N ASP A 176 25.01 -2.87 22.98
CA ASP A 176 24.27 -4.12 23.26
C ASP A 176 23.75 -4.82 21.99
N TYR A 177 24.22 -4.39 20.80
CA TYR A 177 24.01 -5.15 19.56
C TYR A 177 24.85 -6.41 19.58
N VAL A 178 24.23 -7.55 19.27
CA VAL A 178 24.89 -8.84 19.29
C VAL A 178 25.30 -9.31 17.90
N ALA A 179 26.51 -9.85 17.82
CA ALA A 179 27.04 -10.56 16.66
C ALA A 179 27.79 -11.82 17.11
N ILE A 180 27.99 -12.72 16.18
CA ILE A 180 28.86 -13.88 16.34
C ILE A 180 30.13 -13.69 15.50
N ARG A 181 31.29 -13.82 16.11
CA ARG A 181 32.55 -13.85 15.41
C ARG A 181 32.92 -15.30 15.10
N LEU A 182 33.14 -15.57 13.82
CA LEU A 182 33.65 -16.87 13.34
C LEU A 182 35.16 -17.00 13.52
N ALA A 183 35.68 -18.22 13.43
CA ALA A 183 37.12 -18.51 13.52
C ALA A 183 37.97 -17.79 12.46
N ASN A 184 37.42 -17.53 11.27
CA ASN A 184 38.04 -16.76 10.19
C ASN A 184 37.99 -15.24 10.39
N GLY A 185 37.41 -14.76 11.50
CA GLY A 185 37.27 -13.34 11.83
C GLY A 185 36.03 -12.63 11.27
N LYS A 186 35.24 -13.27 10.43
CA LYS A 186 33.95 -12.72 9.95
C LYS A 186 33.00 -12.49 11.10
N ARG A 187 32.18 -11.46 10.97
CA ARG A 187 31.08 -11.16 11.90
C ARG A 187 29.75 -11.55 11.27
N ILE A 188 28.98 -12.32 11.98
CA ILE A 188 27.64 -12.76 11.60
C ILE A 188 26.66 -12.11 12.56
N CYS A 189 25.63 -11.44 12.05
CA CYS A 189 24.51 -10.96 12.85
C CYS A 189 23.31 -11.87 12.67
N PHE A 190 22.51 -12.03 13.72
CA PHE A 190 21.14 -12.50 13.50
C PHE A 190 20.19 -11.32 13.36
N THR A 191 19.15 -11.59 12.62
CA THR A 191 18.16 -10.58 12.19
C THR A 191 16.78 -11.24 12.15
N ASN A 192 15.74 -10.48 11.81
CA ASN A 192 14.42 -11.03 11.56
C ASN A 192 14.43 -12.15 10.52
N THR A 193 15.23 -12.02 9.46
CA THR A 193 15.38 -13.08 8.45
C THR A 193 15.87 -14.39 9.05
N HIS A 194 16.84 -14.35 9.97
CA HIS A 194 17.33 -15.55 10.66
C HIS A 194 16.24 -16.16 11.54
N ALA A 195 15.60 -15.34 12.36
CA ALA A 195 14.53 -15.78 13.25
C ALA A 195 13.38 -16.45 12.48
N ALA A 196 12.96 -15.85 11.37
CA ALA A 196 11.88 -16.38 10.54
C ALA A 196 12.28 -17.70 9.85
N ASN A 197 13.55 -17.84 9.36
CA ASN A 197 14.05 -19.11 8.82
C ASN A 197 14.14 -20.21 9.89
N VAL A 198 14.61 -19.88 11.09
CA VAL A 198 14.67 -20.82 12.23
C VAL A 198 13.27 -21.35 12.59
N LEU A 199 12.28 -20.49 12.57
CA LEU A 199 10.88 -20.86 12.87
C LEU A 199 10.14 -21.49 11.68
N GLY A 200 10.79 -21.65 10.52
CA GLY A 200 10.19 -22.26 9.33
C GLY A 200 9.08 -21.43 8.70
N LEU A 201 9.12 -20.11 8.85
CA LEU A 201 8.09 -19.20 8.34
C LEU A 201 8.32 -18.78 6.89
N ILE A 202 9.54 -18.99 6.36
CA ILE A 202 9.92 -18.56 5.03
C ILE A 202 9.94 -19.76 4.08
N GLU A 203 9.01 -19.79 3.14
CA GLU A 203 8.93 -20.83 2.13
C GLU A 203 10.04 -20.69 1.07
N PRO A 204 10.45 -21.81 0.39
CA PRO A 204 11.60 -21.82 -0.51
C PRO A 204 11.54 -20.86 -1.70
N GLN A 205 10.35 -20.45 -2.13
CA GLN A 205 10.16 -19.54 -3.25
C GLN A 205 10.45 -18.07 -2.90
N TYR A 206 10.52 -17.72 -1.63
CA TYR A 206 10.73 -16.33 -1.23
C TYR A 206 12.21 -15.96 -1.17
N PHE A 207 12.53 -14.73 -1.56
CA PHE A 207 13.90 -14.20 -1.61
C PHE A 207 14.65 -14.31 -0.28
N ALA A 208 13.95 -14.15 0.86
CA ALA A 208 14.54 -14.24 2.20
C ALA A 208 14.77 -15.69 2.69
N HIS A 209 14.43 -16.72 1.87
CA HIS A 209 14.66 -18.11 2.26
C HIS A 209 16.16 -18.38 2.35
N GLY A 210 16.58 -18.98 3.45
CA GLY A 210 17.99 -19.27 3.72
C GLY A 210 18.17 -20.55 4.54
N ASN A 211 19.42 -20.87 4.84
CA ASN A 211 19.76 -22.06 5.60
C ASN A 211 19.41 -21.90 7.09
N ALA A 212 18.31 -22.55 7.51
CA ALA A 212 17.86 -22.54 8.90
C ALA A 212 18.86 -23.24 9.86
N SER A 213 19.60 -24.26 9.38
CA SER A 213 20.63 -24.93 10.19
C SER A 213 21.79 -23.97 10.51
N ALA A 214 22.28 -23.24 9.51
CA ALA A 214 23.32 -22.23 9.69
C ALA A 214 22.86 -21.13 10.66
N ALA A 215 21.63 -20.66 10.52
CA ALA A 215 21.05 -19.67 11.44
C ALA A 215 20.97 -20.20 12.88
N ARG A 216 20.50 -21.44 13.09
CA ARG A 216 20.42 -22.09 14.40
C ARG A 216 21.79 -22.17 15.07
N LYS A 217 22.80 -22.65 14.34
CA LYS A 217 24.18 -22.76 14.86
C LYS A 217 24.72 -21.41 15.35
N CYS A 218 24.50 -20.34 14.60
CA CYS A 218 24.94 -19.00 14.99
C CYS A 218 24.13 -18.41 16.15
N MET A 219 22.86 -18.75 16.29
CA MET A 219 22.02 -18.28 17.40
C MET A 219 22.25 -19.07 18.70
N GLN A 220 22.71 -20.32 18.62
CA GLN A 220 22.87 -21.22 19.78
C GLN A 220 23.72 -20.62 20.92
N PRO A 221 24.90 -20.01 20.67
CA PRO A 221 25.71 -19.44 21.78
C PRO A 221 24.98 -18.38 22.60
N VAL A 222 24.13 -17.59 21.93
CA VAL A 222 23.32 -16.55 22.62
C VAL A 222 22.14 -17.17 23.35
N ALA A 223 21.47 -18.14 22.77
CA ALA A 223 20.40 -18.90 23.44
C ALA A 223 20.93 -19.58 24.71
N ASP A 224 22.09 -20.23 24.64
CA ASP A 224 22.75 -20.86 25.79
C ASP A 224 23.09 -19.83 26.88
N LYS A 225 23.63 -18.66 26.48
CA LYS A 225 23.94 -17.57 27.41
C LYS A 225 22.70 -17.05 28.14
N LEU A 226 21.56 -17.00 27.45
CA LEU A 226 20.31 -16.52 28.01
C LEU A 226 19.52 -17.64 28.73
N GLY A 227 19.94 -18.90 28.61
CA GLY A 227 19.25 -20.04 29.22
C GLY A 227 17.90 -20.37 28.57
N ILE A 228 17.74 -20.06 27.25
CA ILE A 228 16.53 -20.30 26.46
C ILE A 228 16.85 -21.16 25.23
N THR A 229 15.82 -21.62 24.54
CA THR A 229 15.98 -22.33 23.25
C THR A 229 16.22 -21.34 22.11
N VAL A 230 16.76 -21.81 20.98
CA VAL A 230 16.93 -21.00 19.77
C VAL A 230 15.58 -20.54 19.22
N GLU A 231 14.54 -21.37 19.32
CA GLU A 231 13.16 -21.05 18.94
C GLU A 231 12.56 -19.94 19.81
N GLU A 232 12.81 -19.96 21.11
CA GLU A 232 12.39 -18.88 22.02
C GLU A 232 13.11 -17.58 21.70
N LEU A 233 14.43 -17.63 21.44
CA LEU A 233 15.19 -16.47 21.01
C LEU A 233 14.65 -15.91 19.68
N ALA A 234 14.40 -16.77 18.69
CA ALA A 234 13.80 -16.38 17.41
C ALA A 234 12.42 -15.75 17.56
N THR A 235 11.61 -16.31 18.45
CA THR A 235 10.28 -15.78 18.76
C THR A 235 10.36 -14.40 19.41
N GLN A 236 11.25 -14.21 20.39
CA GLN A 236 11.47 -12.90 21.03
C GLN A 236 11.91 -11.82 20.01
N ILE A 237 12.76 -12.19 19.05
CA ILE A 237 13.19 -11.27 17.98
C ILE A 237 11.97 -10.79 17.16
N LEU A 238 11.14 -11.72 16.68
CA LEU A 238 9.98 -11.36 15.87
C LEU A 238 8.88 -10.67 16.69
N ASP A 239 8.73 -10.99 17.98
CA ASP A 239 7.78 -10.31 18.86
C ASP A 239 8.17 -8.84 19.07
N LYS A 240 9.46 -8.52 19.22
CA LYS A 240 9.92 -7.13 19.35
C LYS A 240 9.64 -6.30 18.10
N ASP A 241 9.83 -6.87 16.92
CA ASP A 241 9.44 -6.18 15.69
C ASP A 241 7.93 -6.06 15.53
N PHE A 242 7.19 -7.13 15.86
CA PHE A 242 5.74 -7.12 15.83
C PHE A 242 5.13 -6.03 16.71
N GLU A 243 5.65 -5.79 17.91
CA GLU A 243 5.20 -4.69 18.79
C GLU A 243 5.22 -3.33 18.05
N LYS A 244 6.30 -3.02 17.34
CA LYS A 244 6.46 -1.76 16.58
C LYS A 244 5.52 -1.71 15.38
N VAL A 245 5.47 -2.79 14.62
CA VAL A 245 4.65 -2.92 13.41
C VAL A 245 3.17 -2.87 13.75
N ASN A 246 2.73 -3.58 14.79
CA ASN A 246 1.34 -3.63 15.22
C ASN A 246 0.81 -2.24 15.62
N ALA A 247 1.61 -1.46 16.36
CA ALA A 247 1.23 -0.10 16.71
C ALA A 247 1.01 0.78 15.46
N CYS A 248 1.87 0.62 14.45
CA CYS A 248 1.76 1.34 13.18
C CYS A 248 0.54 0.90 12.36
N ILE A 249 0.29 -0.41 12.26
CA ILE A 249 -0.88 -0.96 11.56
C ILE A 249 -2.18 -0.43 12.17
N ASN A 250 -2.30 -0.53 13.50
CA ASN A 250 -3.51 -0.10 14.21
C ASN A 250 -3.78 1.40 14.01
N ALA A 251 -2.73 2.24 14.07
CA ALA A 251 -2.86 3.67 13.83
C ALA A 251 -3.31 3.99 12.39
N LEU A 252 -2.81 3.27 11.38
CA LEU A 252 -3.25 3.43 10.00
C LEU A 252 -4.67 2.88 9.79
N ALA A 253 -4.99 1.70 10.34
CA ALA A 253 -6.31 1.11 10.22
C ALA A 253 -7.39 2.01 10.86
N GLU A 254 -7.12 2.58 12.04
CA GLU A 254 -8.00 3.55 12.70
C GLU A 254 -8.16 4.83 11.87
N LYS A 255 -7.05 5.44 11.44
CA LYS A 255 -7.05 6.67 10.65
C LYS A 255 -7.89 6.56 9.38
N TYR A 256 -7.75 5.44 8.67
CA TYR A 256 -8.44 5.19 7.41
C TYR A 256 -9.73 4.38 7.57
N GLN A 257 -10.12 4.08 8.80
CA GLN A 257 -11.34 3.31 9.10
C GLN A 257 -11.39 2.01 8.28
N LEU A 258 -10.32 1.22 8.31
CA LEU A 258 -10.29 -0.08 7.67
C LEU A 258 -11.08 -1.09 8.50
N ASP A 259 -11.93 -1.85 7.83
CA ASP A 259 -12.59 -2.97 8.46
C ASP A 259 -11.59 -4.11 8.69
N HIS A 260 -11.41 -4.53 9.94
CA HIS A 260 -10.49 -5.58 10.32
C HIS A 260 -10.82 -6.92 9.63
N ASP A 261 -12.10 -7.21 9.42
CA ASP A 261 -12.52 -8.47 8.79
C ASP A 261 -12.30 -8.51 7.27
N ALA A 262 -12.24 -7.34 6.63
CA ALA A 262 -11.95 -7.19 5.20
C ALA A 262 -10.48 -6.86 4.91
N MET A 263 -9.71 -6.49 5.93
CA MET A 263 -8.32 -6.08 5.80
C MET A 263 -7.39 -7.28 5.64
N LYS A 264 -6.41 -7.17 4.74
CA LYS A 264 -5.31 -8.14 4.61
C LYS A 264 -3.94 -7.44 4.66
N LEU A 265 -2.91 -8.22 4.97
CA LEU A 265 -1.53 -7.76 4.90
C LEU A 265 -0.92 -8.11 3.54
N VAL A 266 -0.29 -7.15 2.90
CA VAL A 266 0.38 -7.34 1.62
C VAL A 266 1.87 -7.08 1.81
N GLY A 267 2.68 -8.11 1.63
CA GLY A 267 4.13 -8.06 1.82
C GLY A 267 4.88 -7.90 0.52
N CYS A 268 5.75 -6.89 0.44
CA CYS A 268 6.65 -6.63 -0.67
C CYS A 268 8.07 -6.37 -0.18
N GLY A 269 9.03 -6.34 -1.11
CA GLY A 269 10.45 -6.24 -0.79
C GLY A 269 11.08 -7.60 -0.44
N GLY A 270 12.39 -7.70 -0.58
CA GLY A 270 13.12 -8.97 -0.38
C GLY A 270 13.02 -9.56 1.03
N GLY A 271 12.71 -8.73 2.04
CA GLY A 271 12.50 -9.14 3.43
C GLY A 271 11.06 -9.49 3.80
N ALA A 272 10.09 -9.38 2.91
CA ALA A 272 8.66 -9.52 3.23
C ALA A 272 8.33 -10.80 4.00
N ALA A 273 8.82 -11.93 3.54
CA ALA A 273 8.58 -13.24 4.17
C ALA A 273 9.20 -13.38 5.57
N SER A 274 10.12 -12.50 5.97
CA SER A 274 10.71 -12.52 7.31
C SER A 274 9.82 -11.90 8.39
N LEU A 275 8.79 -11.12 8.01
CA LEU A 275 7.99 -10.36 8.97
C LEU A 275 6.48 -10.52 8.75
N VAL A 276 6.00 -10.43 7.50
CA VAL A 276 4.57 -10.35 7.19
C VAL A 276 3.78 -11.60 7.62
N PRO A 277 4.25 -12.84 7.37
CA PRO A 277 3.54 -14.04 7.83
C PRO A 277 3.38 -14.09 9.35
N TYR A 278 4.41 -13.66 10.09
CA TYR A 278 4.39 -13.60 11.55
C TYR A 278 3.37 -12.59 12.07
N CYS A 279 3.38 -11.38 11.50
CA CYS A 279 2.41 -10.33 11.85
C CYS A 279 0.98 -10.78 11.55
N ALA A 280 0.74 -11.37 10.39
CA ALA A 280 -0.58 -11.88 10.00
C ALA A 280 -1.10 -12.95 10.98
N LYS A 281 -0.24 -13.90 11.36
CA LYS A 281 -0.57 -14.93 12.36
C LYS A 281 -0.93 -14.33 13.72
N LYS A 282 -0.15 -13.35 14.21
CA LYS A 282 -0.40 -12.68 15.50
C LYS A 282 -1.70 -11.87 15.50
N MET A 283 -2.04 -11.26 14.37
CA MET A 283 -3.25 -10.43 14.23
C MET A 283 -4.50 -11.22 13.79
N GLY A 284 -4.36 -12.48 13.40
CA GLY A 284 -5.45 -13.28 12.85
C GLY A 284 -5.93 -12.80 11.47
N LEU A 285 -5.05 -12.16 10.70
CA LEU A 285 -5.33 -11.61 9.37
C LEU A 285 -4.83 -12.53 8.26
N GLN A 286 -5.41 -12.40 7.09
CA GLN A 286 -4.86 -12.97 5.87
C GLN A 286 -3.66 -12.14 5.38
N TYR A 287 -2.75 -12.79 4.66
CA TYR A 287 -1.65 -12.09 3.99
C TYR A 287 -1.41 -12.64 2.59
N SER A 288 -0.73 -11.83 1.78
CA SER A 288 -0.19 -12.24 0.49
C SER A 288 1.19 -11.64 0.27
N ILE A 289 2.09 -12.41 -0.32
CA ILE A 289 3.39 -11.95 -0.82
C ILE A 289 3.41 -12.32 -2.29
N PRO A 290 3.42 -11.34 -3.21
CA PRO A 290 3.35 -11.62 -4.64
C PRO A 290 4.63 -12.27 -5.16
N GLU A 291 4.51 -12.94 -6.29
CA GLU A 291 5.66 -13.25 -7.12
C GLU A 291 6.38 -11.94 -7.50
N ASN A 292 7.71 -11.95 -7.52
CA ASN A 292 8.55 -10.77 -7.75
C ASN A 292 8.37 -9.64 -6.71
N ALA A 293 8.01 -9.98 -5.48
CA ALA A 293 7.85 -9.02 -4.39
C ALA A 293 9.10 -8.15 -4.16
N GLU A 294 10.29 -8.70 -4.41
CA GLU A 294 11.59 -8.02 -4.24
C GLU A 294 11.83 -6.87 -5.24
N VAL A 295 11.14 -6.87 -6.38
CA VAL A 295 11.24 -5.82 -7.42
C VAL A 295 9.94 -5.04 -7.62
N ILE A 296 9.02 -5.12 -6.68
CA ILE A 296 7.68 -4.52 -6.77
C ILE A 296 7.71 -3.01 -7.01
N SER A 297 8.69 -2.31 -6.46
CA SER A 297 8.85 -0.86 -6.68
C SER A 297 9.17 -0.53 -8.14
N SER A 298 9.99 -1.35 -8.80
CA SER A 298 10.28 -1.18 -10.24
C SER A 298 9.05 -1.44 -11.09
N ILE A 299 8.25 -2.46 -10.73
CA ILE A 299 6.97 -2.76 -11.37
C ILE A 299 6.01 -1.58 -11.16
N GLY A 300 5.94 -1.03 -9.95
CA GLY A 300 5.11 0.12 -9.62
C GLY A 300 5.45 1.36 -10.44
N VAL A 301 6.73 1.68 -10.59
CA VAL A 301 7.16 2.78 -11.46
C VAL A 301 6.74 2.55 -12.91
N ALA A 302 6.91 1.33 -13.42
CA ALA A 302 6.57 1.00 -14.81
C ALA A 302 5.06 1.07 -15.10
N LEU A 303 4.21 0.80 -14.09
CA LEU A 303 2.75 0.79 -14.22
C LEU A 303 2.08 2.10 -13.79
N SER A 304 2.83 3.02 -13.17
CA SER A 304 2.26 4.27 -12.65
C SER A 304 1.82 5.22 -13.76
N MET A 305 0.71 5.92 -13.49
CA MET A 305 0.13 6.92 -14.39
C MET A 305 0.53 8.34 -13.95
N VAL A 306 0.42 9.30 -14.84
CA VAL A 306 0.46 10.72 -14.48
C VAL A 306 -0.68 11.00 -13.52
N ARG A 307 -0.40 11.73 -12.44
CA ARG A 307 -1.39 12.12 -11.44
C ARG A 307 -1.17 13.57 -11.02
N ASP A 308 -2.22 14.38 -11.07
CA ASP A 308 -2.23 15.72 -10.50
C ASP A 308 -3.47 15.95 -9.63
N VAL A 309 -3.34 16.81 -8.62
CA VAL A 309 -4.38 17.06 -7.63
C VAL A 309 -4.58 18.57 -7.50
N VAL A 310 -5.83 19.00 -7.58
CA VAL A 310 -6.26 20.38 -7.34
C VAL A 310 -7.21 20.38 -6.16
N GLU A 311 -6.93 21.22 -5.16
CA GLU A 311 -7.75 21.34 -3.95
C GLU A 311 -8.25 22.76 -3.80
N ARG A 312 -9.53 22.93 -3.45
CA ARG A 312 -10.14 24.20 -3.07
C ARG A 312 -11.09 24.01 -1.89
N VAL A 313 -11.23 25.03 -1.05
CA VAL A 313 -12.26 25.07 -0.01
C VAL A 313 -13.47 25.80 -0.56
N ILE A 314 -14.54 25.06 -0.82
CA ILE A 314 -15.82 25.53 -1.37
C ILE A 314 -16.92 24.94 -0.50
N PRO A 315 -17.46 25.67 0.50
CA PRO A 315 -18.37 25.11 1.49
C PRO A 315 -19.67 24.50 0.95
N ASN A 316 -20.15 24.94 -0.19
CA ASN A 316 -21.32 24.38 -0.87
C ASN A 316 -21.03 24.41 -2.38
N PRO A 317 -20.29 23.42 -2.91
CA PRO A 317 -19.87 23.43 -4.29
C PRO A 317 -21.07 23.27 -5.23
N THR A 318 -21.10 24.12 -6.27
CA THR A 318 -22.07 24.03 -7.36
C THR A 318 -21.51 23.12 -8.47
N GLN A 319 -22.35 22.72 -9.43
CA GLN A 319 -21.90 21.98 -10.61
C GLN A 319 -20.83 22.76 -11.40
N ASP A 320 -20.94 24.09 -11.49
CA ASP A 320 -19.96 24.90 -12.21
C ASP A 320 -18.61 24.94 -11.49
N ASP A 321 -18.60 25.03 -10.16
CA ASP A 321 -17.37 24.94 -9.36
C ASP A 321 -16.65 23.60 -9.58
N ILE A 322 -17.40 22.49 -9.61
CA ILE A 322 -16.83 21.16 -9.82
C ILE A 322 -16.32 21.01 -11.26
N ARG A 323 -17.06 21.52 -12.27
CA ARG A 323 -16.60 21.50 -13.67
C ARG A 323 -15.31 22.30 -13.85
N GLU A 324 -15.19 23.47 -13.22
CA GLU A 324 -13.98 24.27 -13.25
C GLU A 324 -12.79 23.53 -12.63
N LEU A 325 -13.01 22.90 -11.45
CA LEU A 325 -11.99 22.11 -10.77
C LEU A 325 -11.55 20.89 -11.59
N LYS A 326 -12.51 20.16 -12.18
CA LYS A 326 -12.23 19.04 -13.11
C LYS A 326 -11.37 19.49 -14.28
N LYS A 327 -11.70 20.61 -14.89
CA LYS A 327 -10.92 21.18 -16.00
C LYS A 327 -9.50 21.54 -15.57
N GLU A 328 -9.34 22.24 -14.46
CA GLU A 328 -8.03 22.62 -13.93
C GLU A 328 -7.15 21.40 -13.64
N ALA A 329 -7.72 20.36 -13.01
CA ALA A 329 -7.00 19.12 -12.75
C ALA A 329 -6.62 18.38 -14.06
N THR A 330 -7.51 18.37 -15.05
CA THR A 330 -7.22 17.80 -16.39
C THR A 330 -6.06 18.52 -17.04
N ASP A 331 -6.11 19.86 -17.08
CA ASP A 331 -5.06 20.69 -17.67
C ASP A 331 -3.71 20.50 -16.96
N ALA A 332 -3.72 20.33 -15.63
CA ALA A 332 -2.53 20.04 -14.84
C ALA A 332 -1.93 18.66 -15.18
N ALA A 333 -2.75 17.62 -15.29
CA ALA A 333 -2.30 16.28 -15.66
C ALA A 333 -1.72 16.23 -17.08
N ILE A 334 -2.35 16.90 -18.05
CA ILE A 334 -1.83 17.04 -19.42
C ILE A 334 -0.50 17.78 -19.39
N GLY A 335 -0.39 18.87 -18.63
CA GLY A 335 0.86 19.61 -18.43
C GLY A 335 1.97 18.77 -17.80
N SER A 336 1.64 17.76 -17.01
CA SER A 336 2.58 16.81 -16.40
C SER A 336 2.92 15.60 -17.30
N GLY A 337 2.34 15.51 -18.51
CA GLY A 337 2.68 14.51 -19.53
C GLY A 337 1.63 13.45 -19.79
N ALA A 338 0.40 13.61 -19.28
CA ALA A 338 -0.69 12.71 -19.60
C ALA A 338 -1.22 12.93 -21.03
N SER A 339 -1.59 11.83 -21.70
CA SER A 339 -2.31 11.90 -22.97
C SER A 339 -3.73 12.40 -22.75
N PRO A 340 -4.20 13.46 -23.44
CA PRO A 340 -5.47 14.12 -23.16
C PRO A 340 -6.69 13.19 -23.17
N ASP A 341 -6.68 12.19 -24.04
CA ASP A 341 -7.75 11.20 -24.23
C ASP A 341 -7.79 10.12 -23.15
N THR A 342 -6.78 10.08 -22.27
CA THR A 342 -6.67 9.11 -21.17
C THR A 342 -6.93 9.72 -19.80
N VAL A 343 -7.11 11.04 -19.71
CA VAL A 343 -7.24 11.73 -18.42
C VAL A 343 -8.65 11.50 -17.84
N GLU A 344 -8.67 10.93 -16.65
CA GLU A 344 -9.87 10.78 -15.83
C GLU A 344 -9.74 11.63 -14.57
N VAL A 345 -10.83 12.29 -14.16
CA VAL A 345 -10.84 13.12 -12.95
C VAL A 345 -11.86 12.59 -11.95
N HIS A 346 -11.37 12.29 -10.75
CA HIS A 346 -12.19 11.94 -9.59
C HIS A 346 -12.34 13.15 -8.66
N ILE A 347 -13.54 13.33 -8.08
CA ILE A 347 -13.82 14.39 -7.12
C ILE A 347 -14.10 13.80 -5.74
N GLU A 348 -13.46 14.35 -4.74
CA GLU A 348 -13.72 14.08 -3.33
C GLU A 348 -14.23 15.37 -2.66
N ILE A 349 -15.29 15.25 -1.85
CA ILE A 349 -15.85 16.38 -1.10
C ILE A 349 -15.85 16.04 0.38
N ASP A 350 -15.09 16.79 1.16
CA ASP A 350 -15.16 16.77 2.63
C ASP A 350 -16.21 17.78 3.09
N SER A 351 -17.39 17.29 3.42
CA SER A 351 -18.51 18.13 3.87
C SER A 351 -18.30 18.80 5.24
N GLN A 352 -17.33 18.32 6.05
CA GLN A 352 -17.00 18.94 7.34
C GLN A 352 -16.15 20.18 7.16
N THR A 353 -15.17 20.12 6.28
CA THR A 353 -14.23 21.23 6.01
C THR A 353 -14.61 22.07 4.79
N GLY A 354 -15.54 21.60 3.97
CA GLY A 354 -15.87 22.19 2.68
C GLY A 354 -14.74 22.06 1.65
N LYS A 355 -13.79 21.15 1.87
CA LYS A 355 -12.69 20.92 0.94
C LYS A 355 -13.16 20.05 -0.21
N VAL A 356 -12.96 20.53 -1.44
CA VAL A 356 -13.17 19.81 -2.68
C VAL A 356 -11.82 19.49 -3.30
N THR A 357 -11.57 18.21 -3.57
CA THR A 357 -10.33 17.71 -4.15
C THR A 357 -10.62 17.07 -5.52
N ALA A 358 -10.01 17.58 -6.58
CA ALA A 358 -10.04 16.98 -7.90
C ALA A 358 -8.73 16.23 -8.16
N ILE A 359 -8.81 14.93 -8.42
CA ILE A 359 -7.68 14.04 -8.67
C ILE A 359 -7.73 13.62 -10.13
N ALA A 360 -6.84 14.15 -10.96
CA ALA A 360 -6.70 13.77 -12.35
C ALA A 360 -5.62 12.69 -12.50
N THR A 361 -5.93 11.62 -13.22
CA THR A 361 -4.99 10.56 -13.58
C THR A 361 -5.06 10.30 -15.09
N GLY A 362 -3.92 10.00 -15.70
CA GLY A 362 -3.87 9.70 -17.13
C GLY A 362 -2.63 8.91 -17.49
N SER A 363 -2.70 8.10 -18.54
CA SER A 363 -1.53 7.40 -19.07
C SER A 363 -0.65 8.33 -19.88
N THR A 364 0.64 7.99 -19.98
CA THR A 364 1.55 8.64 -20.93
C THR A 364 1.26 8.15 -22.35
N GLU A 365 1.79 8.82 -23.39
CA GLU A 365 1.60 8.44 -24.80
C GLU A 365 2.12 7.03 -25.16
N VAL A 366 2.88 6.40 -24.29
CA VAL A 366 3.30 5.01 -24.47
C VAL A 366 2.08 4.13 -24.23
N LYS A 367 1.47 3.63 -25.30
CA LYS A 367 0.47 2.56 -25.26
C LYS A 367 1.09 1.36 -24.56
N THR A 368 0.82 1.19 -23.28
CA THR A 368 1.02 -0.09 -22.63
C THR A 368 0.12 -1.08 -23.35
N THR A 369 0.70 -2.00 -24.08
CA THR A 369 -0.01 -3.17 -24.59
C THR A 369 -0.71 -3.77 -23.38
N ASP A 370 -2.02 -3.98 -23.50
CA ASP A 370 -2.85 -4.55 -22.44
C ASP A 370 -2.31 -5.94 -22.10
N LEU A 371 -1.39 -6.01 -21.14
CA LEU A 371 -0.70 -7.25 -20.73
C LEU A 371 -1.63 -8.16 -19.92
N LEU A 372 -2.85 -7.70 -19.61
CA LEU A 372 -3.80 -8.43 -18.79
C LEU A 372 -4.89 -9.03 -19.70
N LYS A 373 -4.92 -10.35 -19.78
CA LYS A 373 -6.03 -11.10 -20.34
C LYS A 373 -7.33 -10.69 -19.66
N GLU A 374 -8.42 -10.53 -20.41
CA GLU A 374 -9.74 -10.29 -19.81
C GLU A 374 -10.14 -11.50 -18.95
N CYS A 375 -10.67 -11.17 -17.77
CA CYS A 375 -11.17 -12.11 -16.78
C CYS A 375 -12.61 -12.50 -17.16
N ASP A 376 -12.87 -13.78 -17.27
CA ASP A 376 -14.24 -14.27 -17.43
C ASP A 376 -14.99 -14.35 -16.09
N GLU A 377 -16.26 -14.73 -16.13
CA GLU A 377 -17.13 -14.79 -14.93
C GLU A 377 -16.62 -15.83 -13.92
N ALA A 378 -16.09 -16.97 -14.39
CA ALA A 378 -15.59 -18.03 -13.52
C ALA A 378 -14.26 -17.61 -12.85
N GLU A 379 -13.37 -16.97 -13.59
CA GLU A 379 -12.14 -16.39 -13.06
C GLU A 379 -12.45 -15.26 -12.04
N ALA A 380 -13.43 -14.40 -12.33
CA ALA A 380 -13.87 -13.35 -11.42
C ALA A 380 -14.51 -13.90 -10.13
N GLU A 381 -15.30 -14.97 -10.24
CA GLU A 381 -15.88 -15.66 -9.09
C GLU A 381 -14.81 -16.26 -8.19
N GLN A 382 -13.78 -16.88 -8.80
CA GLN A 382 -12.66 -17.43 -8.04
C GLN A 382 -11.89 -16.32 -7.29
N LEU A 383 -11.60 -15.21 -7.96
CA LEU A 383 -10.95 -14.05 -7.32
C LEU A 383 -11.80 -13.47 -6.18
N ALA A 384 -13.11 -13.36 -6.38
CA ALA A 384 -14.02 -12.91 -5.33
C ALA A 384 -14.02 -13.88 -4.13
N LYS A 385 -14.07 -15.21 -4.36
CA LYS A 385 -14.02 -16.23 -3.31
C LYS A 385 -12.71 -16.17 -2.52
N GLU A 386 -11.58 -16.03 -3.20
CA GLU A 386 -10.27 -15.88 -2.55
C GLU A 386 -10.21 -14.63 -1.67
N ASP A 387 -10.78 -13.51 -2.15
CA ASP A 387 -10.77 -12.26 -1.42
C ASP A 387 -11.78 -12.24 -0.24
N PHE A 388 -12.93 -12.85 -0.38
CA PHE A 388 -13.88 -13.02 0.73
C PHE A 388 -13.28 -13.87 1.88
N GLY A 389 -12.40 -14.82 1.54
CA GLY A 389 -11.80 -15.72 2.52
C GLY A 389 -12.77 -16.75 3.11
N SER A 390 -12.30 -17.51 4.09
CA SER A 390 -13.02 -18.66 4.64
C SER A 390 -14.18 -18.30 5.58
N LYS A 391 -14.30 -17.05 6.00
CA LYS A 391 -15.37 -16.59 6.92
C LYS A 391 -16.70 -16.31 6.20
N VAL A 392 -16.66 -16.13 4.88
CA VAL A 392 -17.84 -15.81 4.05
C VAL A 392 -18.37 -17.06 3.38
N SER A 393 -19.66 -17.27 3.46
CA SER A 393 -20.39 -18.39 2.83
C SER A 393 -21.36 -17.89 1.77
N ASN A 394 -21.96 -18.82 1.01
CA ASN A 394 -23.00 -18.53 0.02
C ASN A 394 -22.63 -17.45 -1.01
N ILE A 395 -21.35 -17.46 -1.45
CA ILE A 395 -20.86 -16.48 -2.42
C ILE A 395 -21.54 -16.71 -3.77
N HIS A 396 -22.14 -15.66 -4.32
CA HIS A 396 -22.87 -15.71 -5.59
C HIS A 396 -22.80 -14.37 -6.34
N LEU A 397 -22.98 -14.45 -7.66
CA LEU A 397 -23.11 -13.26 -8.50
C LEU A 397 -24.46 -12.60 -8.24
N VAL A 398 -24.45 -11.33 -7.83
CA VAL A 398 -25.67 -10.53 -7.60
C VAL A 398 -26.07 -9.81 -8.88
N GLU A 399 -25.10 -9.07 -9.47
CA GLU A 399 -25.31 -8.27 -10.67
C GLU A 399 -24.06 -8.25 -11.55
N LYS A 400 -24.24 -7.92 -12.84
CA LYS A 400 -23.12 -7.70 -13.77
C LYS A 400 -23.45 -6.68 -14.85
N THR A 401 -22.39 -6.03 -15.35
CA THR A 401 -22.37 -5.26 -16.60
C THR A 401 -21.39 -5.90 -17.59
N ASP A 402 -21.20 -5.29 -18.74
CA ASP A 402 -20.15 -5.70 -19.69
C ASP A 402 -18.72 -5.45 -19.16
N LYS A 403 -18.55 -4.66 -18.10
CA LYS A 403 -17.24 -4.29 -17.50
C LYS A 403 -17.03 -4.79 -16.09
N PHE A 404 -18.09 -5.12 -15.34
CA PHE A 404 -17.99 -5.48 -13.93
C PHE A 404 -18.84 -6.69 -13.58
N TYR A 405 -18.37 -7.42 -12.56
CA TYR A 405 -19.11 -8.46 -11.85
C TYR A 405 -19.25 -8.04 -10.38
N VAL A 406 -20.43 -8.16 -9.81
CA VAL A 406 -20.71 -7.86 -8.41
C VAL A 406 -21.10 -9.14 -7.70
N TYR A 407 -20.28 -9.57 -6.76
CA TYR A 407 -20.49 -10.76 -5.94
C TYR A 407 -20.89 -10.37 -4.53
N ALA A 408 -21.81 -11.12 -3.93
CA ALA A 408 -22.14 -11.02 -2.51
C ALA A 408 -21.98 -12.38 -1.83
N GLY A 409 -21.83 -12.34 -0.51
CA GLY A 409 -21.77 -13.53 0.34
C GLY A 409 -22.49 -13.27 1.65
N GLU A 410 -22.39 -14.23 2.58
CA GLU A 410 -22.97 -14.16 3.92
C GLU A 410 -21.88 -14.34 4.98
N MET A 411 -21.87 -13.47 6.00
CA MET A 411 -20.98 -13.51 7.14
C MET A 411 -21.75 -13.12 8.41
N GLY A 412 -22.40 -14.10 9.04
CA GLY A 412 -23.35 -13.84 10.13
C GLY A 412 -24.54 -13.05 9.64
N ASP A 413 -24.81 -11.87 10.22
CA ASP A 413 -25.88 -10.97 9.82
C ASP A 413 -25.46 -9.96 8.74
N ARG A 414 -24.21 -10.02 8.26
CA ARG A 414 -23.66 -9.11 7.25
C ARG A 414 -23.66 -9.74 5.87
N HIS A 415 -23.77 -8.88 4.86
CA HIS A 415 -23.76 -9.24 3.44
C HIS A 415 -22.57 -8.58 2.73
N PRO A 416 -21.36 -9.16 2.86
CA PRO A 416 -20.20 -8.60 2.20
C PRO A 416 -20.32 -8.63 0.68
N VAL A 417 -19.83 -7.57 0.01
CA VAL A 417 -19.91 -7.40 -1.45
C VAL A 417 -18.52 -7.14 -2.03
N ARG A 418 -18.27 -7.67 -3.25
CA ARG A 418 -17.08 -7.41 -4.07
C ARG A 418 -17.46 -6.97 -5.46
N ILE A 419 -16.80 -5.91 -5.94
CA ILE A 419 -16.90 -5.48 -7.35
C ILE A 419 -15.59 -5.90 -8.03
N VAL A 420 -15.67 -6.77 -9.02
CA VAL A 420 -14.54 -7.27 -9.81
C VAL A 420 -14.66 -6.76 -11.24
N ASP A 421 -13.62 -6.12 -11.78
CA ASP A 421 -13.62 -5.68 -13.17
C ASP A 421 -13.21 -6.80 -14.14
N LYS A 422 -13.39 -6.58 -15.45
CA LYS A 422 -13.01 -7.54 -16.50
C LYS A 422 -11.51 -7.83 -16.58
N LYS A 423 -10.67 -7.08 -15.90
CA LYS A 423 -9.23 -7.34 -15.77
C LYS A 423 -8.90 -8.15 -14.51
N GLY A 424 -9.91 -8.52 -13.71
CA GLY A 424 -9.79 -9.27 -12.47
C GLY A 424 -9.31 -8.41 -11.29
N PHE A 425 -9.44 -7.08 -11.36
CA PHE A 425 -9.19 -6.22 -10.21
C PHE A 425 -10.42 -6.16 -9.31
N ILE A 426 -10.23 -6.34 -8.03
CA ILE A 426 -11.26 -6.07 -7.03
C ILE A 426 -11.27 -4.56 -6.78
N LYS A 427 -12.28 -3.88 -7.33
CA LYS A 427 -12.41 -2.42 -7.27
C LYS A 427 -12.96 -1.94 -5.94
N VAL A 428 -13.87 -2.71 -5.34
CA VAL A 428 -14.52 -2.36 -4.09
C VAL A 428 -14.69 -3.61 -3.23
N GLN A 429 -14.47 -3.46 -1.94
CA GLN A 429 -14.72 -4.44 -0.90
C GLN A 429 -15.61 -3.80 0.16
N CYS A 430 -16.80 -4.32 0.34
CA CYS A 430 -17.69 -3.93 1.41
C CYS A 430 -17.88 -5.12 2.37
N SER A 431 -17.91 -4.86 3.66
CA SER A 431 -18.17 -5.87 4.70
C SER A 431 -19.65 -6.07 4.97
N ASP A 432 -20.48 -5.06 4.64
CA ASP A 432 -21.92 -5.14 4.64
C ASP A 432 -22.50 -4.14 3.63
N ALA A 433 -23.19 -4.62 2.61
CA ALA A 433 -23.70 -3.77 1.53
C ALA A 433 -24.88 -4.39 0.80
N ALA A 434 -25.66 -3.53 0.15
CA ALA A 434 -26.68 -3.91 -0.82
C ALA A 434 -26.25 -3.46 -2.21
N ALA A 435 -26.54 -4.27 -3.24
CA ALA A 435 -26.29 -3.96 -4.63
C ALA A 435 -27.57 -4.04 -5.42
N THR A 436 -27.78 -3.11 -6.35
CA THR A 436 -28.93 -3.11 -7.26
C THR A 436 -28.54 -2.59 -8.64
N LYS A 437 -29.13 -3.18 -9.66
CA LYS A 437 -28.97 -2.76 -11.04
C LYS A 437 -30.16 -1.89 -11.47
N VAL A 438 -29.88 -0.72 -11.98
CA VAL A 438 -30.91 0.26 -12.38
C VAL A 438 -30.53 0.90 -13.70
N LYS A 439 -31.51 1.53 -14.36
CA LYS A 439 -31.26 2.40 -15.50
C LYS A 439 -30.78 3.77 -15.04
N VAL A 440 -30.02 4.45 -15.88
CA VAL A 440 -29.61 5.83 -15.65
C VAL A 440 -30.82 6.74 -15.36
N ALA A 441 -31.95 6.53 -16.03
CA ALA A 441 -33.18 7.31 -15.76
C ALA A 441 -33.71 7.17 -14.31
N ASP A 442 -33.39 6.08 -13.62
CA ASP A 442 -34.00 5.70 -12.33
C ASP A 442 -33.02 5.78 -11.15
N TYR A 443 -31.73 6.15 -11.36
CA TYR A 443 -30.69 6.07 -10.32
C TYR A 443 -30.99 6.92 -9.08
N THR A 444 -31.60 8.11 -9.27
CA THR A 444 -31.88 9.02 -8.15
C THR A 444 -32.87 8.38 -7.16
N GLN A 445 -33.92 7.72 -7.68
CA GLN A 445 -34.88 7.01 -6.84
C GLN A 445 -34.21 5.84 -6.11
N ALA A 446 -33.38 5.06 -6.80
CA ALA A 446 -32.68 3.92 -6.21
C ALA A 446 -31.74 4.35 -5.06
N VAL A 447 -30.98 5.42 -5.25
CA VAL A 447 -30.08 5.99 -4.21
C VAL A 447 -30.89 6.45 -2.99
N GLU A 448 -32.02 7.13 -3.20
CA GLU A 448 -32.89 7.56 -2.08
C GLU A 448 -33.51 6.40 -1.31
N GLU A 449 -33.92 5.35 -2.02
CA GLU A 449 -34.49 4.16 -1.39
C GLU A 449 -33.42 3.39 -0.58
N MET A 450 -32.22 3.21 -1.15
CA MET A 450 -31.09 2.58 -0.46
C MET A 450 -30.67 3.39 0.77
N TRP A 451 -30.63 4.73 0.66
CA TRP A 451 -30.34 5.61 1.79
C TRP A 451 -31.32 5.41 2.94
N LYS A 452 -32.62 5.40 2.65
CA LYS A 452 -33.69 5.21 3.66
C LYS A 452 -33.59 3.84 4.36
N ASN A 453 -33.16 2.81 3.62
CA ASN A 453 -33.11 1.45 4.12
C ASN A 453 -31.82 1.16 4.91
N LEU A 454 -30.72 1.82 4.59
CA LEU A 454 -29.38 1.52 5.12
C LEU A 454 -28.87 2.57 6.12
N ALA A 455 -29.41 3.80 6.11
CA ALA A 455 -28.99 4.80 7.09
C ALA A 455 -29.40 4.40 8.50
N VAL A 456 -28.42 4.25 9.40
CA VAL A 456 -28.65 3.88 10.79
C VAL A 456 -28.60 5.13 11.68
N PHE A 457 -29.71 5.40 12.35
CA PHE A 457 -29.81 6.51 13.28
C PHE A 457 -29.40 6.04 14.67
N LYS A 458 -28.25 6.49 15.16
CA LYS A 458 -27.81 6.36 16.57
C LYS A 458 -28.15 7.65 17.33
N THR A 459 -28.17 7.59 18.66
CA THR A 459 -28.68 8.67 19.55
C THR A 459 -28.10 10.06 19.23
N ASP A 460 -26.83 10.14 18.78
CA ASP A 460 -26.12 11.40 18.50
C ASP A 460 -25.49 11.47 17.10
N THR A 461 -25.59 10.39 16.28
CA THR A 461 -24.97 10.33 14.97
C THR A 461 -25.83 9.54 13.98
N VAL A 462 -25.73 9.88 12.70
CA VAL A 462 -26.30 9.11 11.61
C VAL A 462 -25.14 8.42 10.88
N LEU A 463 -25.13 7.08 10.92
CA LEU A 463 -24.24 6.32 10.05
C LEU A 463 -24.79 6.40 8.63
N ARG A 464 -24.02 6.99 7.74
CA ARG A 464 -24.39 7.23 6.36
C ARG A 464 -23.83 6.12 5.49
N PRO A 465 -24.60 5.60 4.52
CA PRO A 465 -24.07 4.64 3.58
C PRO A 465 -23.08 5.30 2.60
N ASP A 466 -21.97 4.60 2.34
CA ASP A 466 -21.06 4.91 1.25
C ASP A 466 -21.58 4.32 -0.05
N TYR A 467 -21.50 5.07 -1.16
CA TYR A 467 -22.01 4.63 -2.46
C TYR A 467 -20.88 4.39 -3.45
N PHE A 468 -21.02 3.28 -4.18
CA PHE A 468 -20.16 2.93 -5.31
C PHE A 468 -21.04 2.64 -6.52
N VAL A 469 -20.72 3.25 -7.67
CA VAL A 469 -21.54 3.08 -8.88
C VAL A 469 -20.67 2.58 -10.02
N CYS A 470 -21.04 1.40 -10.55
CA CYS A 470 -20.44 0.88 -11.77
C CYS A 470 -21.13 1.51 -12.98
N VAL A 471 -20.40 2.34 -13.72
CA VAL A 471 -20.89 3.05 -14.88
C VAL A 471 -19.88 3.02 -16.03
N GLY A 472 -20.25 2.42 -17.18
CA GLY A 472 -19.32 2.17 -18.26
C GLY A 472 -18.07 1.41 -17.76
N PRO A 473 -16.84 1.87 -18.04
CA PRO A 473 -15.60 1.23 -17.60
C PRO A 473 -15.15 1.63 -16.18
N ARG A 474 -15.89 2.48 -15.46
CA ARG A 474 -15.49 3.07 -14.19
C ARG A 474 -16.34 2.62 -13.02
N VAL A 475 -15.74 2.59 -11.83
CA VAL A 475 -16.46 2.60 -10.55
C VAL A 475 -16.29 3.98 -9.94
N CYS A 476 -17.40 4.72 -9.85
CA CYS A 476 -17.45 6.00 -9.17
C CYS A 476 -17.65 5.75 -7.67
N ASP A 477 -16.85 6.41 -6.85
CA ASP A 477 -16.84 6.28 -5.40
C ASP A 477 -17.34 7.59 -4.77
N TYR A 478 -18.42 7.50 -4.03
CA TYR A 478 -19.06 8.61 -3.33
C TYR A 478 -19.06 8.37 -1.81
N SER A 479 -17.98 7.78 -1.30
CA SER A 479 -17.80 7.54 0.14
C SER A 479 -17.69 8.84 0.93
N ALA A 480 -18.14 8.80 2.18
CA ALA A 480 -18.07 9.90 3.14
C ALA A 480 -18.79 11.21 2.71
N VAL A 481 -19.68 11.13 1.75
CA VAL A 481 -20.45 12.27 1.19
C VAL A 481 -21.89 12.20 1.68
N ASP A 482 -22.54 13.34 1.89
CA ASP A 482 -23.97 13.37 2.21
C ASP A 482 -24.85 13.20 0.96
N LEU A 483 -26.13 12.89 1.17
CA LEU A 483 -27.05 12.53 0.10
C LEU A 483 -27.19 13.60 -0.99
N GLU A 484 -27.16 14.88 -0.62
CA GLU A 484 -27.30 15.97 -1.60
C GLU A 484 -26.06 16.10 -2.48
N HIS A 485 -24.87 15.95 -1.88
CA HIS A 485 -23.62 15.93 -2.66
C HIS A 485 -23.45 14.64 -3.48
N ILE A 486 -23.94 13.48 -2.98
CA ILE A 486 -23.96 12.25 -3.78
C ILE A 486 -24.78 12.47 -5.06
N LYS A 487 -25.99 13.02 -4.96
CA LYS A 487 -26.84 13.31 -6.13
C LYS A 487 -26.15 14.27 -7.09
N LEU A 488 -25.52 15.33 -6.57
CA LEU A 488 -24.79 16.31 -7.36
C LEU A 488 -23.63 15.66 -8.14
N LEU A 489 -22.84 14.82 -7.49
CA LEU A 489 -21.70 14.15 -8.12
C LEU A 489 -22.17 13.08 -9.12
N MET A 490 -23.20 12.31 -8.78
CA MET A 490 -23.78 11.33 -9.69
C MET A 490 -24.36 12.00 -10.94
N ASP A 491 -25.03 13.13 -10.79
CA ASP A 491 -25.57 13.90 -11.92
C ASP A 491 -24.46 14.37 -12.88
N LEU A 492 -23.31 14.76 -12.33
CA LEU A 492 -22.13 15.15 -13.11
C LEU A 492 -21.42 13.96 -13.80
N ASP A 493 -21.45 12.78 -13.20
CA ASP A 493 -20.73 11.60 -13.72
C ASP A 493 -21.61 10.74 -14.64
N ILE A 494 -22.94 10.81 -14.49
CA ILE A 494 -23.91 9.90 -15.12
C ILE A 494 -24.98 10.66 -15.91
N GLY A 495 -25.29 11.92 -15.56
CA GLY A 495 -26.45 12.66 -16.10
C GLY A 495 -26.45 12.88 -17.61
N ASP A 496 -25.29 12.88 -18.25
CA ASP A 496 -25.16 13.03 -19.72
C ASP A 496 -25.22 11.68 -20.48
N ARG A 497 -25.45 10.54 -19.77
CA ARG A 497 -25.54 9.21 -20.38
C ARG A 497 -26.91 8.90 -20.90
N GLU A 498 -26.98 7.86 -21.74
CA GLU A 498 -28.28 7.40 -22.29
C GLU A 498 -29.18 6.92 -21.14
N PRO A 499 -30.46 7.38 -21.08
CA PRO A 499 -31.39 7.05 -20.00
C PRO A 499 -31.64 5.56 -19.79
N ASP A 500 -31.51 4.77 -20.85
CA ASP A 500 -31.71 3.31 -20.84
C ASP A 500 -30.45 2.52 -20.50
N GLU A 501 -29.28 3.17 -20.33
CA GLU A 501 -28.04 2.52 -19.94
C GLU A 501 -28.17 1.92 -18.53
N GLU A 502 -27.70 0.69 -18.36
CA GLU A 502 -27.73 -0.01 -17.07
C GLU A 502 -26.49 0.29 -16.27
N ILE A 503 -26.68 0.65 -15.01
CA ILE A 503 -25.63 0.87 -14.01
C ILE A 503 -25.88 0.00 -12.78
N ILE A 504 -24.86 -0.29 -12.00
CA ILE A 504 -25.00 -0.99 -10.72
C ILE A 504 -24.65 -0.02 -9.59
N VAL A 505 -25.59 0.16 -8.67
CA VAL A 505 -25.41 0.96 -7.45
C VAL A 505 -25.16 0.01 -6.29
N VAL A 506 -24.07 0.20 -5.57
CA VAL A 506 -23.74 -0.51 -4.34
C VAL A 506 -23.73 0.50 -3.21
N ALA A 507 -24.44 0.23 -2.13
CA ALA A 507 -24.47 1.05 -0.94
C ALA A 507 -24.03 0.22 0.27
N SER A 508 -23.06 0.71 1.03
CA SER A 508 -22.45 0.02 2.18
C SER A 508 -22.52 0.89 3.43
N VAL A 509 -22.89 0.29 4.56
CA VAL A 509 -22.76 0.92 5.88
C VAL A 509 -21.63 0.25 6.62
N ASN A 510 -20.58 1.02 6.88
CA ASN A 510 -19.46 0.56 7.69
C ASN A 510 -19.74 0.87 9.16
N ASP A 511 -20.02 -0.17 9.94
CA ASP A 511 -20.07 -0.10 11.40
C ASP A 511 -18.62 -0.16 11.93
N VAL A 512 -17.87 0.91 11.76
CA VAL A 512 -16.56 1.04 12.40
C VAL A 512 -16.79 1.50 13.83
N HIS A 513 -16.68 0.58 14.77
CA HIS A 513 -16.64 0.84 16.20
C HIS A 513 -15.23 0.95 16.73
#